data_b6704ebb39aaa2c7fda81be3afcb1873
#
_entry.id   b6704ebb39aaa2c7fda81be3afcb1873
#
_cell.length_a   1.000
_cell.length_b   1.000
_cell.length_c   1.000
_cell.angle_alpha   90.00
_cell.angle_beta   90.00
_cell.angle_gamma   90.00
#
_symmetry.space_group_name_H-M   'P 1'
#
loop_
_entity.id
_entity.type
_entity.pdbx_description
1 polymer ?
#
loop_
_entity_poly.entity_id
_entity_poly.type
_entity_poly.pdbx_seq_one_letter_code
_entity_poly.pdbx_strand_id
1 'polypeptide(L)'
;MIKLYDVYKEIFGRINALPYNVYDELVEDAQWPFIRIDYSYNRDRSGKNYDGTTYYQYIHVFSVYKGRKEVLEITDMINEALSEKIETEDFVAYPYIERNEIANESDTIGGQKTGYNTNETYRHAILVYKYVIYDNK
;
A
#
# COMPACT_ATOMS: atom_id res chain seq x y z
N MET A 1 -20.39 -5.20 11.03
CA MET A 1 -19.05 -5.32 11.66
C MET A 1 -17.97 -5.04 10.66
N ILE A 2 -16.95 -4.28 11.06
CA ILE A 2 -15.82 -3.97 10.20
C ILE A 2 -14.86 -5.16 10.21
N LYS A 3 -14.70 -5.80 9.05
CA LYS A 3 -13.77 -6.93 8.90
C LYS A 3 -12.52 -6.45 8.18
N LEU A 4 -11.41 -6.40 8.89
CA LEU A 4 -10.14 -5.89 8.34
C LEU A 4 -9.64 -6.72 7.17
N TYR A 5 -9.89 -8.02 7.18
CA TYR A 5 -9.52 -8.86 6.04
C TYR A 5 -10.24 -8.43 4.75
N ASP A 6 -11.50 -8.02 4.85
CA ASP A 6 -12.24 -7.55 3.67
C ASP A 6 -11.66 -6.25 3.11
N VAL A 7 -11.19 -5.36 3.99
CA VAL A 7 -10.47 -4.15 3.57
C VAL A 7 -9.18 -4.51 2.84
N TYR A 8 -8.38 -5.37 3.45
CA TYR A 8 -7.11 -5.81 2.85
C TYR A 8 -7.32 -6.50 1.50
N LYS A 9 -8.28 -7.41 1.45
CA LYS A 9 -8.58 -8.18 0.24
C LYS A 9 -8.97 -7.26 -0.93
N GLU A 10 -9.73 -6.22 -0.65
CA GLU A 10 -10.13 -5.26 -1.68
C GLU A 10 -8.93 -4.43 -2.15
N ILE A 11 -8.09 -3.99 -1.22
CA ILE A 11 -6.86 -3.27 -1.57
C ILE A 11 -5.96 -4.16 -2.43
N PHE A 12 -5.73 -5.38 -2.00
CA PHE A 12 -4.89 -6.33 -2.75
C PHE A 12 -5.46 -6.56 -4.15
N GLY A 13 -6.76 -6.79 -4.26
CA GLY A 13 -7.40 -7.05 -5.55
C GLY A 13 -7.25 -5.89 -6.53
N ARG A 14 -7.41 -4.67 -6.06
CA ARG A 14 -7.26 -3.47 -6.89
C ARG A 14 -5.83 -3.30 -7.39
N ILE A 15 -4.85 -3.54 -6.52
CA ILE A 15 -3.44 -3.43 -6.89
C ILE A 15 -3.03 -4.59 -7.80
N ASN A 16 -3.51 -5.79 -7.51
CA ASN A 16 -3.18 -6.97 -8.29
C ASN A 16 -3.75 -6.91 -9.73
N ALA A 17 -4.71 -6.03 -9.98
CA ALA A 17 -5.24 -5.80 -11.32
C ALA A 17 -4.31 -4.94 -12.18
N LEU A 18 -3.29 -4.31 -11.60
CA LEU A 18 -2.30 -3.53 -12.32
C LEU A 18 -1.31 -4.46 -13.04
N PRO A 19 -0.65 -3.99 -14.11
CA PRO A 19 0.24 -4.84 -14.90
C PRO A 19 1.64 -5.01 -14.27
N TYR A 20 1.70 -5.26 -12.97
CA TYR A 20 2.95 -5.44 -12.24
C TYR A 20 2.86 -6.65 -11.32
N ASN A 21 4.01 -7.19 -10.96
CA ASN A 21 4.07 -8.25 -9.96
C ASN A 21 3.78 -7.67 -8.59
N VAL A 22 2.91 -8.32 -7.83
CA VAL A 22 2.48 -7.87 -6.51
C VAL A 22 2.72 -9.00 -5.51
N TYR A 23 3.39 -8.68 -4.43
CA TYR A 23 3.68 -9.64 -3.35
C TYR A 23 3.19 -9.07 -2.02
N ASP A 24 2.69 -9.94 -1.16
CA ASP A 24 2.30 -9.54 0.20
C ASP A 24 3.25 -10.07 1.27
N GLU A 25 4.37 -10.62 0.84
CA GLU A 25 5.44 -11.07 1.73
C GLU A 25 6.79 -10.87 1.05
N LEU A 26 7.86 -11.01 1.83
CA LEU A 26 9.21 -10.90 1.28
C LEU A 26 9.51 -12.12 0.40
N VAL A 27 9.78 -11.86 -0.87
CA VAL A 27 10.08 -12.89 -1.86
C VAL A 27 11.52 -12.71 -2.33
N GLU A 28 12.35 -13.73 -2.11
CA GLU A 28 13.77 -13.64 -2.38
C GLU A 28 14.10 -13.37 -3.86
N ASP A 29 13.32 -13.95 -4.77
CA ASP A 29 13.51 -13.82 -6.20
C ASP A 29 12.43 -12.98 -6.87
N ALA A 30 11.99 -11.92 -6.20
CA ALA A 30 10.98 -11.02 -6.74
C ALA A 30 11.38 -10.49 -8.13
N GLN A 31 10.42 -10.43 -9.03
CA GLN A 31 10.61 -9.95 -10.39
C GLN A 31 10.41 -8.44 -10.44
N TRP A 32 11.45 -7.72 -10.85
CA TRP A 32 11.44 -6.25 -10.90
C TRP A 32 10.83 -5.73 -12.21
N PRO A 33 10.11 -4.58 -12.21
CA PRO A 33 9.67 -3.84 -11.02
C PRO A 33 8.54 -4.58 -10.32
N PHE A 34 8.36 -4.32 -9.03
CA PHE A 34 7.27 -4.99 -8.31
C PHE A 34 6.72 -4.12 -7.20
N ILE A 35 5.55 -4.51 -6.73
CA ILE A 35 4.82 -3.87 -5.64
C ILE A 35 4.75 -4.87 -4.50
N ARG A 36 5.04 -4.42 -3.29
CA ARG A 36 4.87 -5.23 -2.09
C ARG A 36 3.89 -4.56 -1.16
N ILE A 37 2.82 -5.28 -0.81
CA ILE A 37 1.86 -4.84 0.20
C ILE A 37 2.39 -5.34 1.52
N ASP A 38 2.72 -4.40 2.41
CA ASP A 38 3.47 -4.67 3.61
C ASP A 38 2.65 -4.42 4.86
N TYR A 39 3.23 -3.78 5.81
CA TYR A 39 2.71 -3.53 7.15
C TYR A 39 1.38 -2.78 7.12
N SER A 40 0.50 -3.15 8.04
CA SER A 40 -0.74 -2.42 8.28
C SER A 40 -1.03 -2.36 9.77
N TYR A 41 -1.78 -1.36 10.18
CA TYR A 41 -2.29 -1.27 11.53
C TYR A 41 -3.59 -0.47 11.52
N ASN A 42 -4.36 -0.59 12.58
CA ASN A 42 -5.59 0.18 12.70
C ASN A 42 -5.73 0.74 14.11
N ARG A 43 -6.50 1.81 14.21
CA ARG A 43 -6.83 2.47 15.48
C ARG A 43 -8.35 2.57 15.58
N ASP A 44 -8.87 2.28 16.76
CA ASP A 44 -10.29 2.47 17.01
C ASP A 44 -10.67 3.93 16.81
N ARG A 45 -11.80 4.15 16.18
CA ARG A 45 -12.32 5.48 15.89
C ARG A 45 -13.81 5.56 16.21
N SER A 46 -14.26 4.67 17.06
CA SER A 46 -15.68 4.62 17.44
C SER A 46 -16.07 5.84 18.24
N GLY A 47 -17.27 6.33 18.00
CA GLY A 47 -17.89 7.39 18.79
C GLY A 47 -19.04 6.85 19.58
N LYS A 48 -19.81 7.74 20.19
CA LYS A 48 -20.92 7.39 21.05
C LYS A 48 -22.04 6.65 20.30
N ASN A 49 -22.26 7.02 19.03
CA ASN A 49 -23.35 6.51 18.24
C ASN A 49 -22.91 5.76 16.98
N TYR A 50 -21.63 5.44 16.86
CA TYR A 50 -21.13 4.73 15.69
C TYR A 50 -19.86 3.95 16.04
N ASP A 51 -19.64 2.88 15.29
CA ASP A 51 -18.39 2.13 15.31
C ASP A 51 -17.54 2.50 14.11
N GLY A 52 -16.27 2.73 14.33
CA GLY A 52 -15.36 3.09 13.27
C GLY A 52 -13.94 2.70 13.59
N THR A 53 -13.11 2.67 12.57
CA THR A 53 -11.68 2.47 12.72
C THR A 53 -10.94 3.24 11.63
N THR A 54 -9.70 3.56 11.88
CA THR A 54 -8.80 4.10 10.88
C THR A 54 -7.76 3.03 10.59
N TYR A 55 -7.67 2.62 9.34
CA TYR A 55 -6.78 1.56 8.86
C TYR A 55 -5.68 2.16 8.02
N TYR A 56 -4.43 1.79 8.31
CA TYR A 56 -3.26 2.27 7.58
C TYR A 56 -2.60 1.11 6.86
N GLN A 57 -2.35 1.26 5.56
CA GLN A 57 -1.70 0.25 4.74
C GLN A 57 -0.43 0.80 4.14
N TYR A 58 0.68 0.14 4.40
CA TYR A 58 1.97 0.45 3.81
C TYR A 58 2.15 -0.36 2.53
N ILE A 59 2.57 0.31 1.47
CA ILE A 59 2.82 -0.32 0.18
C ILE A 59 4.17 0.17 -0.32
N HIS A 60 4.99 -0.76 -0.79
CA HIS A 60 6.31 -0.45 -1.33
C HIS A 60 6.33 -0.70 -2.83
N VAL A 61 7.02 0.16 -3.56
CA VAL A 61 7.26 0.01 -4.98
C VAL A 61 8.77 -0.04 -5.20
N PHE A 62 9.23 -1.04 -5.93
CA PHE A 62 10.65 -1.22 -6.21
C PHE A 62 10.88 -1.19 -7.72
N SER A 63 11.87 -0.40 -8.15
CA SER A 63 12.22 -0.23 -9.55
C SER A 63 13.73 -0.13 -9.71
N VAL A 64 14.29 -0.82 -10.72
CA VAL A 64 15.71 -0.67 -11.09
C VAL A 64 15.89 0.25 -12.30
N TYR A 65 14.81 0.83 -12.78
CA TYR A 65 14.87 1.81 -13.88
C TYR A 65 15.62 3.04 -13.42
N LYS A 66 16.54 3.51 -14.24
CA LYS A 66 17.32 4.71 -13.93
C LYS A 66 16.40 5.94 -13.93
N GLY A 67 16.51 6.75 -12.88
CA GLY A 67 15.63 7.89 -12.70
C GLY A 67 14.33 7.49 -12.01
N ARG A 68 13.38 8.42 -11.99
CA ARG A 68 12.16 8.27 -11.21
C ARG A 68 10.92 7.97 -12.04
N LYS A 69 11.08 7.88 -13.36
CA LYS A 69 9.93 7.72 -14.25
C LYS A 69 9.09 6.49 -13.89
N GLU A 70 9.71 5.33 -13.84
CA GLU A 70 8.99 4.09 -13.60
C GLU A 70 8.36 4.05 -12.20
N VAL A 71 9.12 4.39 -11.17
CA VAL A 71 8.59 4.35 -9.80
C VAL A 71 7.44 5.34 -9.61
N LEU A 72 7.50 6.50 -10.26
CA LEU A 72 6.42 7.49 -10.18
C LEU A 72 5.20 7.06 -10.99
N GLU A 73 5.40 6.46 -12.15
CA GLU A 73 4.29 5.93 -12.95
C GLU A 73 3.53 4.84 -12.18
N ILE A 74 4.26 3.93 -11.53
CA ILE A 74 3.64 2.88 -10.72
C ILE A 74 2.89 3.50 -9.54
N THR A 75 3.49 4.48 -8.88
CA THR A 75 2.86 5.20 -7.78
C THR A 75 1.55 5.85 -8.22
N ASP A 76 1.55 6.51 -9.37
CA ASP A 76 0.34 7.13 -9.91
C ASP A 76 -0.75 6.10 -10.17
N MET A 77 -0.38 4.94 -10.72
CA MET A 77 -1.34 3.87 -10.99
C MET A 77 -1.93 3.30 -9.70
N ILE A 78 -1.12 3.16 -8.65
CA ILE A 78 -1.61 2.71 -7.36
C ILE A 78 -2.56 3.75 -6.75
N ASN A 79 -2.16 5.02 -6.79
CA ASN A 79 -3.01 6.11 -6.28
C ASN A 79 -4.36 6.13 -6.97
N GLU A 80 -4.39 5.93 -8.28
CA GLU A 80 -5.63 5.87 -9.04
C GLU A 80 -6.46 4.63 -8.67
N ALA A 81 -5.81 3.47 -8.58
CA ALA A 81 -6.49 2.21 -8.24
C ALA A 81 -7.14 2.26 -6.87
N LEU A 82 -6.56 3.01 -5.92
CA LEU A 82 -7.06 3.10 -4.55
C LEU A 82 -7.85 4.39 -4.28
N SER A 83 -8.19 5.16 -5.32
CA SER A 83 -8.87 6.45 -5.16
C SER A 83 -10.33 6.33 -4.74
N GLU A 84 -10.98 5.23 -5.06
CA GLU A 84 -12.40 5.06 -4.77
C GLU A 84 -12.61 4.40 -3.41
N LYS A 85 -13.70 4.80 -2.73
CA LYS A 85 -14.07 4.17 -1.46
C LYS A 85 -14.29 2.67 -1.63
N ILE A 86 -14.13 1.96 -0.53
CA ILE A 86 -14.51 0.55 -0.42
C ILE A 86 -15.85 0.49 0.28
N GLU A 87 -16.83 -0.09 -0.36
CA GLU A 87 -18.17 -0.18 0.21
C GLU A 87 -18.64 -1.63 0.16
N THR A 88 -19.05 -2.13 1.32
CA THR A 88 -19.61 -3.47 1.47
C THR A 88 -20.94 -3.38 2.20
N GLU A 89 -21.61 -4.52 2.39
CA GLU A 89 -22.82 -4.54 3.23
C GLU A 89 -22.50 -4.15 4.67
N ASP A 90 -21.29 -4.43 5.13
CA ASP A 90 -20.91 -4.28 6.54
C ASP A 90 -20.29 -2.93 6.87
N PHE A 91 -19.65 -2.28 5.91
CA PHE A 91 -18.92 -1.04 6.19
C PHE A 91 -18.67 -0.21 4.93
N VAL A 92 -18.26 1.05 5.15
CA VAL A 92 -17.73 1.92 4.11
C VAL A 92 -16.37 2.44 4.54
N ALA A 93 -15.38 2.40 3.65
CA ALA A 93 -14.02 2.83 3.91
C ALA A 93 -13.61 3.91 2.91
N TYR A 94 -13.23 5.07 3.44
CA TYR A 94 -12.84 6.23 2.63
C TYR A 94 -11.32 6.36 2.58
N PRO A 95 -10.72 6.33 1.38
CA PRO A 95 -9.27 6.37 1.23
C PRO A 95 -8.69 7.77 1.28
N TYR A 96 -7.51 7.88 1.86
CA TYR A 96 -6.69 9.10 1.86
C TYR A 96 -5.24 8.71 1.65
N ILE A 97 -4.50 9.52 0.90
CA ILE A 97 -3.06 9.36 0.77
C ILE A 97 -2.43 9.99 2.01
N GLU A 98 -1.83 9.18 2.86
CA GLU A 98 -1.16 9.66 4.07
C GLU A 98 0.26 10.07 3.76
N ARG A 99 0.95 9.31 2.91
CA ARG A 99 2.34 9.59 2.58
C ARG A 99 2.75 8.92 1.27
N ASN A 100 3.47 9.67 0.42
CA ASN A 100 4.21 9.15 -0.71
C ASN A 100 5.65 9.60 -0.55
N GLU A 101 6.57 8.67 -0.44
CA GLU A 101 7.99 8.94 -0.27
C GLU A 101 8.79 8.13 -1.27
N ILE A 102 9.71 8.79 -1.97
CA ILE A 102 10.60 8.13 -2.92
C ILE A 102 12.00 8.21 -2.38
N ALA A 103 12.61 7.08 -2.10
CA ALA A 103 14.00 6.98 -1.69
C ALA A 103 14.85 6.43 -2.83
N ASN A 104 16.13 6.77 -2.81
CA ASN A 104 17.07 6.38 -3.85
C ASN A 104 18.04 5.32 -3.38
N GLU A 105 18.28 4.33 -4.21
CA GLU A 105 19.57 3.67 -4.45
C GLU A 105 20.21 2.96 -3.28
N SER A 106 19.48 2.63 -2.27
CA SER A 106 20.04 2.02 -1.09
C SER A 106 19.20 0.81 -0.72
N ASP A 107 19.82 -0.17 -0.13
CA ASP A 107 19.08 -1.28 0.46
C ASP A 107 18.50 -0.92 1.84
N THR A 108 18.59 0.37 2.20
CA THR A 108 18.02 0.88 3.45
C THR A 108 17.15 2.09 3.20
N ILE A 109 16.06 2.20 3.95
CA ILE A 109 15.18 3.35 3.95
C ILE A 109 14.88 3.72 5.40
N GLY A 110 15.08 4.98 5.75
CA GLY A 110 14.88 5.44 7.12
C GLY A 110 15.69 4.65 8.13
N GLY A 111 16.87 4.15 7.72
CA GLY A 111 17.74 3.35 8.56
C GLY A 111 17.42 1.87 8.60
N GLN A 112 16.42 1.41 7.84
CA GLN A 112 16.03 0.01 7.80
C GLN A 112 16.33 -0.61 6.44
N LYS A 113 16.82 -1.85 6.45
CA LYS A 113 17.07 -2.59 5.22
C LYS A 113 15.75 -2.97 4.55
N THR A 114 15.72 -2.89 3.21
CA THR A 114 14.55 -3.28 2.44
C THR A 114 14.34 -4.79 2.40
N GLY A 115 15.40 -5.58 2.64
CA GLY A 115 15.35 -7.04 2.59
C GLY A 115 15.62 -7.62 1.20
N TYR A 116 15.89 -6.78 0.21
CA TYR A 116 16.18 -7.23 -1.15
C TYR A 116 17.63 -6.96 -1.50
N ASN A 117 18.30 -7.97 -2.06
CA ASN A 117 19.66 -7.85 -2.54
C ASN A 117 19.68 -7.56 -4.03
N THR A 118 20.47 -6.55 -4.41
CA THR A 118 20.73 -6.26 -5.80
C THR A 118 22.11 -5.61 -5.90
N ASN A 119 22.80 -5.90 -6.99
CA ASN A 119 24.07 -5.25 -7.31
C ASN A 119 23.86 -3.92 -8.06
N GLU A 120 22.61 -3.60 -8.34
CA GLU A 120 22.26 -2.38 -9.05
C GLU A 120 21.64 -1.37 -8.09
N THR A 121 21.79 -0.10 -8.44
CA THR A 121 21.03 0.93 -7.74
C THR A 121 19.55 0.79 -8.08
N TYR A 122 18.70 1.10 -7.12
CA TYR A 122 17.26 0.99 -7.33
C TYR A 122 16.53 2.15 -6.67
N ARG A 123 15.28 2.31 -7.06
CA ARG A 123 14.36 3.30 -6.48
C ARG A 123 13.32 2.56 -5.66
N HIS A 124 12.98 3.14 -4.55
CA HIS A 124 12.02 2.55 -3.62
C HIS A 124 11.02 3.62 -3.20
N ALA A 125 9.75 3.39 -3.48
CA ALA A 125 8.67 4.25 -2.99
C ALA A 125 8.02 3.60 -1.79
N ILE A 126 7.73 4.40 -0.78
CA ILE A 126 6.91 4.01 0.36
C ILE A 126 5.62 4.80 0.28
N LEU A 127 4.51 4.09 0.15
CA LEU A 127 3.18 4.68 0.07
C LEU A 127 2.41 4.26 1.30
N VAL A 128 1.75 5.22 1.94
CA VAL A 128 0.90 4.92 3.09
C VAL A 128 -0.49 5.44 2.79
N TYR A 129 -1.45 4.54 2.82
CA TYR A 129 -2.87 4.87 2.62
C TYR A 129 -3.61 4.75 3.93
N LYS A 130 -4.42 5.75 4.22
CA LYS A 130 -5.27 5.77 5.40
C LYS A 130 -6.72 5.58 4.94
N TYR A 131 -7.40 4.59 5.51
CA TYR A 131 -8.83 4.39 5.29
C TYR A 131 -9.58 4.72 6.56
N VAL A 132 -10.51 5.67 6.45
CA VAL A 132 -11.45 5.97 7.54
C VAL A 132 -12.68 5.11 7.30
N ILE A 133 -12.96 4.21 8.24
CA ILE A 133 -13.95 3.15 8.06
C ILE A 133 -15.06 3.29 9.08
N TYR A 134 -16.29 3.21 8.60
CA TYR A 134 -17.48 3.26 9.43
C TYR A 134 -18.32 1.98 9.23
N ASP A 135 -18.79 1.41 10.33
CA ASP A 135 -19.70 0.27 10.31
C ASP A 135 -21.07 0.71 9.77
N ASN A 136 -21.65 -0.11 8.93
CA ASN A 136 -22.97 0.16 8.31
C ASN A 136 -24.15 -0.39 9.11
N LYS A 137 -24.10 -0.32 10.39
CA LYS A 137 -25.25 -0.82 11.20
C LYS A 137 -26.49 0.02 11.00
#